data_e2ef507b01ff44c15b8bc73fc0de964f
#
_entry.id   e2ef507b01ff44c15b8bc73fc0de964f
#
_cell.length_a   1.000
_cell.length_b   1.000
_cell.length_c   1.000
_cell.angle_alpha   90.00
_cell.angle_beta   90.00
_cell.angle_gamma   90.00
#
_symmetry.space_group_name_H-M   'P 1'
#
loop_
_entity.id
_entity.type
_entity.pdbx_description
1 polymer ?
#
loop_
_entity_poly.entity_id
_entity_poly.type
_entity_poly.pdbx_seq_one_letter_code
_entity_poly.pdbx_strand_id
1 'polypeptide(L)'
;MKEVDGDSALDRATEDALALFADQRRGARSRGGDRLPDGGAEAAGRAGSGRAEPRHAGPRHAEPPHAGPVHGGQAAFAYFPFDEIPVGGGVVDGGRAVGTARAARATRGPSVPAPAPAPAYDDLPFIDIDVAPDGKDEKRARDMTADDASHATHRYHAPHITPWATARAVAEAAAGALPAEDRALGDALGQVLAEPLVALTDLPSFDTSAMDGWAVSGPGPWKLPPPGTQDVLAGRPGARPLRDGRAVRIATGAPIPPGATAVLRSEHGEVTVQGELLASRHVSHGQDIRPRGGECRQGDELAPVGTLVTPALLGLAAAAGYDALAVVRRPRVDVLVLGDELLREGLPEGGLIRDALGPMLGPWLRALGAEPGEALYVGDEEGALREALAASTADVVVTTGGTASGPVDHVHPTLRGLGAELLVDGVAVRPGHPMLLARLGSGRHVVGLPGNPLAAVAGLLTLAEPLLRALTGRVPGAAVRAVLAEDVSGHPVDARLVPVEYDGVGRVRPLRFHGPAMLRGLAAGDGMAVVPAGGAGRGAEVTVLGLP
;
A
#
# COMPACT_ATOMS: atom_id res chain seq x y z
N MET A 1 -33.04 36.52 -22.54
CA MET A 1 -32.38 37.45 -21.66
C MET A 1 -32.65 37.04 -20.23
N LYS A 2 -31.79 36.20 -19.69
CA LYS A 2 -31.48 35.96 -18.26
C LYS A 2 -30.38 34.93 -18.26
N GLU A 3 -29.16 35.41 -18.25
CA GLU A 3 -27.98 34.65 -17.80
C GLU A 3 -28.16 34.36 -16.31
N VAL A 4 -27.92 33.10 -15.91
CA VAL A 4 -27.92 32.69 -14.52
C VAL A 4 -26.47 32.26 -14.19
N ASP A 5 -25.88 33.02 -13.29
CA ASP A 5 -24.58 32.85 -12.68
C ASP A 5 -24.31 31.42 -12.19
N GLY A 6 -23.42 30.71 -12.86
CA GLY A 6 -22.92 29.38 -12.44
C GLY A 6 -21.66 29.39 -11.58
N ASP A 7 -20.97 30.53 -11.47
CA ASP A 7 -19.63 30.60 -10.84
C ASP A 7 -19.67 30.76 -9.30
N SER A 8 -20.78 31.19 -8.71
CA SER A 8 -20.82 31.46 -7.27
C SER A 8 -21.05 30.25 -6.36
N ALA A 9 -21.46 29.11 -6.92
CA ALA A 9 -21.71 27.87 -6.16
C ALA A 9 -20.44 27.04 -5.98
N LEU A 10 -19.52 27.08 -6.94
CA LEU A 10 -18.25 26.34 -6.89
C LEU A 10 -17.26 27.00 -5.91
N ASP A 11 -17.23 28.32 -5.84
CA ASP A 11 -16.38 29.08 -4.91
C ASP A 11 -16.80 28.87 -3.45
N ARG A 12 -18.10 28.82 -3.16
CA ARG A 12 -18.58 28.54 -1.79
C ARG A 12 -18.28 27.11 -1.33
N ALA A 13 -18.38 26.13 -2.22
CA ALA A 13 -18.03 24.74 -1.87
C ALA A 13 -16.54 24.57 -1.58
N THR A 14 -15.69 25.38 -2.22
CA THR A 14 -14.23 25.35 -2.00
C THR A 14 -13.86 26.06 -0.68
N GLU A 15 -14.53 27.15 -0.33
CA GLU A 15 -14.32 27.84 0.95
C GLU A 15 -14.82 27.02 2.15
N ASP A 16 -15.95 26.34 2.03
CA ASP A 16 -16.48 25.46 3.08
C ASP A 16 -15.59 24.23 3.32
N ALA A 17 -14.99 23.66 2.27
CA ALA A 17 -14.04 22.57 2.39
C ALA A 17 -12.73 23.00 3.09
N LEU A 18 -12.23 24.20 2.80
CA LEU A 18 -11.04 24.78 3.45
C LEU A 18 -11.30 25.11 4.93
N ALA A 19 -12.50 25.55 5.28
CA ALA A 19 -12.90 25.82 6.67
C ALA A 19 -12.98 24.55 7.52
N LEU A 20 -13.47 23.44 6.94
CA LEU A 20 -13.52 22.14 7.63
C LEU A 20 -12.12 21.58 7.93
N PHE A 21 -11.16 21.77 7.01
CA PHE A 21 -9.77 21.37 7.20
C PHE A 21 -9.04 22.20 8.26
N ALA A 22 -9.39 23.47 8.40
CA ALA A 22 -8.78 24.36 9.42
C ALA A 22 -9.27 24.01 10.84
N ASP A 23 -10.48 23.53 11.00
CA ASP A 23 -11.05 23.19 12.32
C ASP A 23 -10.54 21.84 12.84
N GLN A 24 -10.26 20.88 11.97
CA GLN A 24 -9.63 19.62 12.35
C GLN A 24 -8.19 19.80 12.90
N ARG A 25 -7.45 20.81 12.41
CA ARG A 25 -6.10 21.13 12.92
C ARG A 25 -6.10 21.83 14.28
N ARG A 26 -7.17 22.51 14.66
CA ARG A 26 -7.30 23.16 15.99
C ARG A 26 -7.64 22.15 17.10
N GLY A 27 -8.37 21.10 16.80
CA GLY A 27 -8.73 20.05 17.76
C GLY A 27 -7.57 19.18 18.23
N ALA A 28 -6.48 19.10 17.46
CA ALA A 28 -5.30 18.29 17.78
C ALA A 28 -4.28 18.98 18.71
N ARG A 29 -4.38 20.30 18.91
CA ARG A 29 -3.41 21.07 19.73
C ARG A 29 -3.81 21.32 21.18
N SER A 30 -4.98 20.87 21.64
CA SER A 30 -5.49 21.16 23.00
C SER A 30 -5.43 20.02 24.01
N ARG A 31 -4.69 18.92 23.73
CA ARG A 31 -4.50 17.84 24.70
C ARG A 31 -3.01 17.52 24.88
N GLY A 32 -2.32 18.33 25.67
CA GLY A 32 -0.93 18.10 26.03
C GLY A 32 -0.42 19.16 26.99
N GLY A 33 -0.89 19.12 28.20
CA GLY A 33 -0.38 19.94 29.28
C GLY A 33 -0.84 19.46 30.63
N ASP A 34 -0.05 18.58 31.27
CA ASP A 34 -0.05 18.50 32.73
C ASP A 34 1.33 18.03 33.25
N ARG A 35 1.91 18.93 33.98
CA ARG A 35 2.83 19.03 35.08
C ARG A 35 3.61 17.80 35.56
N LEU A 36 4.93 17.97 35.55
CA LEU A 36 5.89 17.26 36.42
C LEU A 36 5.96 17.95 37.79
N PRO A 37 6.19 17.26 38.92
CA PRO A 37 6.64 17.83 40.17
C PRO A 37 8.15 17.70 40.36
N ASP A 38 8.73 18.76 40.94
CA ASP A 38 10.09 18.91 41.44
C ASP A 38 10.45 18.00 42.62
N GLY A 39 11.75 17.72 42.77
CA GLY A 39 12.36 17.26 44.03
C GLY A 39 13.65 16.54 43.83
N GLY A 40 14.77 17.16 43.94
CA GLY A 40 15.62 17.28 45.14
C GLY A 40 16.89 16.43 45.05
N ALA A 41 17.97 17.05 44.79
CA ALA A 41 19.28 17.20 45.39
C ALA A 41 20.14 16.01 45.92
N GLU A 42 21.48 16.17 45.71
CA GLU A 42 22.68 15.71 46.46
C GLU A 42 23.26 14.35 46.03
N ALA A 43 24.52 14.15 45.83
CA ALA A 43 25.81 14.80 45.99
C ALA A 43 26.89 13.71 45.79
N ALA A 44 28.01 14.13 45.25
CA ALA A 44 29.39 13.74 45.53
C ALA A 44 29.94 12.31 45.24
N GLY A 45 31.10 12.29 44.53
CA GLY A 45 32.12 11.28 44.80
C GLY A 45 33.07 10.96 43.62
N ARG A 46 34.04 11.77 43.43
CA ARG A 46 35.48 11.62 43.04
C ARG A 46 36.04 10.27 42.56
N ALA A 47 36.80 10.40 41.50
CA ALA A 47 38.23 10.07 41.28
C ALA A 47 38.56 8.78 40.51
N GLY A 48 39.49 8.94 39.53
CA GLY A 48 40.46 7.91 39.22
C GLY A 48 40.87 7.78 37.74
N SER A 49 41.75 8.65 37.29
CA SER A 49 42.87 8.50 36.36
C SER A 49 43.13 7.14 35.65
N GLY A 50 43.48 7.23 34.36
CA GLY A 50 44.14 6.18 33.65
C GLY A 50 44.33 6.47 32.14
N ARG A 51 45.44 7.09 31.78
CA ARG A 51 45.94 7.25 30.41
C ARG A 51 46.34 5.91 29.79
N ALA A 52 46.02 5.72 28.52
CA ALA A 52 46.93 5.09 27.55
C ALA A 52 46.46 5.36 26.11
N GLU A 53 47.25 6.09 25.35
CA GLU A 53 47.23 6.12 23.88
C GLU A 53 47.85 4.84 23.32
N PRO A 54 47.48 4.41 22.14
CA PRO A 54 48.44 3.90 21.20
C PRO A 54 48.35 4.48 19.78
N ARG A 55 49.49 4.53 19.24
CA ARG A 55 50.10 5.05 18.03
C ARG A 55 49.45 4.66 16.71
N HIS A 56 49.55 5.59 15.78
CA HIS A 56 49.37 5.55 14.33
C HIS A 56 49.92 4.32 13.60
N ALA A 57 49.11 3.79 12.64
CA ALA A 57 49.60 3.17 11.42
C ALA A 57 48.66 3.52 10.27
N GLY A 58 49.15 4.28 9.28
CA GLY A 58 48.40 4.70 8.10
C GLY A 58 48.28 3.59 7.05
N PRO A 59 47.26 3.63 6.22
CA PRO A 59 47.13 2.73 5.09
C PRO A 59 47.77 3.28 3.81
N ARG A 60 48.39 2.38 3.08
CA ARG A 60 49.06 2.57 1.79
C ARG A 60 48.00 2.77 0.68
N HIS A 61 48.27 3.74 -0.20
CA HIS A 61 47.59 3.96 -1.46
C HIS A 61 47.79 2.76 -2.41
N ALA A 62 46.70 2.31 -3.03
CA ALA A 62 46.69 1.50 -4.24
C ALA A 62 45.92 2.26 -5.33
N GLU A 63 46.61 2.55 -6.44
CA GLU A 63 46.07 3.17 -7.64
C GLU A 63 45.16 2.19 -8.40
N PRO A 64 44.06 2.64 -9.04
CA PRO A 64 43.30 1.83 -9.97
C PRO A 64 43.82 1.95 -11.41
N PRO A 65 43.63 0.93 -12.27
CA PRO A 65 44.11 0.92 -13.63
C PRO A 65 43.26 1.76 -14.60
N HIS A 66 43.97 2.37 -15.56
CA HIS A 66 43.40 3.13 -16.68
C HIS A 66 42.48 2.30 -17.57
N ALA A 67 41.25 2.78 -17.82
CA ALA A 67 40.39 2.34 -18.91
C ALA A 67 40.26 3.48 -19.93
N GLY A 68 40.50 3.19 -21.21
CA GLY A 68 40.47 4.10 -22.33
C GLY A 68 39.03 4.53 -22.77
N PRO A 69 38.91 5.43 -23.74
CA PRO A 69 37.71 6.19 -24.00
C PRO A 69 36.68 5.40 -24.80
N VAL A 70 35.41 5.44 -24.34
CA VAL A 70 34.25 4.97 -25.09
C VAL A 70 33.49 6.17 -25.64
N HIS A 71 33.25 6.13 -26.94
CA HIS A 71 32.58 7.13 -27.75
C HIS A 71 31.17 7.47 -27.28
N GLY A 72 30.86 8.77 -27.33
CA GLY A 72 29.55 9.34 -27.00
C GLY A 72 28.44 8.93 -27.96
N GLY A 73 27.29 8.57 -27.37
CA GLY A 73 26.01 8.51 -28.03
C GLY A 73 25.08 9.55 -27.40
N GLN A 74 24.80 10.60 -28.14
CA GLN A 74 23.80 11.61 -27.78
C GLN A 74 22.40 10.98 -27.88
N ALA A 75 21.71 10.82 -26.76
CA ALA A 75 20.27 10.58 -26.74
C ALA A 75 19.55 11.94 -26.72
N ALA A 76 18.97 12.30 -27.84
CA ALA A 76 18.11 13.46 -27.98
C ALA A 76 16.75 13.15 -27.32
N PHE A 77 16.41 13.87 -26.26
CA PHE A 77 15.05 13.92 -25.74
C PHE A 77 14.18 14.76 -26.69
N ALA A 78 13.26 14.08 -27.40
CA ALA A 78 12.23 14.72 -28.20
C ALA A 78 11.14 15.28 -27.28
N TYR A 79 10.96 16.58 -27.34
CA TYR A 79 9.84 17.32 -26.77
C TYR A 79 8.61 17.08 -27.64
N PHE A 80 7.52 16.54 -27.10
CA PHE A 80 6.21 16.53 -27.76
C PHE A 80 5.40 17.72 -27.27
N PRO A 81 4.93 18.60 -28.18
CA PRO A 81 3.96 19.63 -27.81
C PRO A 81 2.55 19.00 -27.75
N PHE A 82 1.80 19.37 -26.72
CA PHE A 82 0.36 19.14 -26.65
C PHE A 82 -0.33 20.15 -27.58
N ASP A 83 -0.93 19.69 -28.69
CA ASP A 83 -1.86 20.44 -29.50
C ASP A 83 -3.23 19.75 -29.49
N GLU A 84 -4.19 20.54 -29.12
CA GLU A 84 -5.63 20.63 -29.37
C GLU A 84 -6.39 19.44 -29.97
N ILE A 85 -7.40 19.01 -29.22
CA ILE A 85 -8.50 18.14 -29.69
C ILE A 85 -9.59 19.03 -30.28
N PRO A 86 -9.95 18.93 -31.58
CA PRO A 86 -11.12 19.60 -32.11
C PRO A 86 -12.39 18.77 -31.89
N VAL A 87 -13.39 19.39 -31.25
CA VAL A 87 -14.78 18.95 -31.24
C VAL A 87 -15.42 19.34 -32.58
N GLY A 88 -15.85 18.34 -33.35
CA GLY A 88 -16.58 18.58 -34.58
C GLY A 88 -17.60 17.48 -34.84
N GLY A 89 -18.87 17.79 -34.61
CA GLY A 89 -20.00 16.97 -35.02
C GLY A 89 -20.25 17.04 -36.53
N GLY A 90 -20.74 15.95 -37.09
CA GLY A 90 -21.16 15.93 -38.51
C GLY A 90 -21.84 14.62 -38.86
N VAL A 91 -23.14 14.65 -38.91
CA VAL A 91 -24.02 13.66 -39.52
C VAL A 91 -23.84 13.71 -41.04
N VAL A 92 -23.60 12.58 -41.73
CA VAL A 92 -24.06 12.36 -43.12
C VAL A 92 -24.20 10.85 -43.41
N ASP A 93 -25.24 10.56 -43.95
CA ASP A 93 -25.99 9.59 -44.71
C ASP A 93 -25.19 8.74 -45.76
N GLY A 94 -25.60 7.46 -45.87
CA GLY A 94 -25.85 6.67 -47.07
C GLY A 94 -24.73 6.39 -48.07
N GLY A 95 -24.40 5.09 -48.26
CA GLY A 95 -23.62 4.66 -49.43
C GLY A 95 -23.35 3.14 -49.48
N ARG A 96 -24.18 2.46 -50.23
CA ARG A 96 -24.19 1.04 -50.62
C ARG A 96 -22.94 0.66 -51.45
N ALA A 97 -22.21 -0.37 -51.06
CA ALA A 97 -21.32 -1.08 -52.00
C ALA A 97 -21.42 -2.60 -51.79
N VAL A 98 -21.75 -3.26 -52.87
CA VAL A 98 -21.89 -4.70 -53.06
C VAL A 98 -20.50 -5.32 -53.26
N GLY A 99 -20.15 -6.32 -52.48
CA GLY A 99 -18.94 -7.13 -52.65
C GLY A 99 -19.22 -8.58 -52.35
N THR A 100 -19.29 -9.41 -53.37
CA THR A 100 -19.54 -10.84 -53.40
C THR A 100 -18.40 -11.64 -52.72
N ALA A 101 -18.67 -12.42 -51.70
CA ALA A 101 -17.81 -13.47 -51.19
C ALA A 101 -18.57 -14.82 -51.15
N ARG A 102 -17.98 -15.77 -51.78
CA ARG A 102 -18.39 -17.12 -52.12
C ARG A 102 -18.59 -18.00 -50.85
N ALA A 103 -19.79 -18.49 -50.66
CA ALA A 103 -20.15 -19.39 -49.57
C ALA A 103 -19.53 -20.79 -49.75
N ALA A 104 -18.75 -21.25 -48.78
CA ALA A 104 -18.41 -22.65 -48.61
C ALA A 104 -19.49 -23.33 -47.75
N ARG A 105 -20.08 -24.34 -48.34
CA ARG A 105 -21.18 -25.16 -47.81
C ARG A 105 -20.63 -26.15 -46.79
N ALA A 106 -20.82 -25.91 -45.49
CA ALA A 106 -20.55 -26.88 -44.43
C ALA A 106 -21.83 -27.70 -44.18
N THR A 107 -21.71 -28.99 -44.25
CA THR A 107 -22.75 -29.99 -44.01
C THR A 107 -23.11 -30.01 -42.52
N ARG A 108 -24.39 -29.81 -42.22
CA ARG A 108 -24.95 -29.94 -40.85
C ARG A 108 -25.01 -31.43 -40.48
N GLY A 109 -24.26 -31.81 -39.41
CA GLY A 109 -24.50 -33.03 -38.65
C GLY A 109 -25.70 -32.87 -37.71
N PRO A 110 -26.27 -33.98 -37.17
CA PRO A 110 -27.49 -33.95 -36.38
C PRO A 110 -27.30 -33.12 -35.08
N SER A 111 -28.23 -32.21 -34.83
CA SER A 111 -28.27 -31.39 -33.63
C SER A 111 -28.58 -32.22 -32.39
N VAL A 112 -27.65 -32.27 -31.44
CA VAL A 112 -27.91 -32.76 -30.08
C VAL A 112 -28.74 -31.67 -29.38
N PRO A 113 -29.85 -32.01 -28.70
CA PRO A 113 -30.63 -31.03 -27.95
C PRO A 113 -29.77 -30.45 -26.82
N ALA A 114 -29.84 -29.14 -26.64
CA ALA A 114 -29.17 -28.43 -25.53
C ALA A 114 -29.63 -29.03 -24.20
N PRO A 115 -28.72 -29.26 -23.23
CA PRO A 115 -29.12 -29.67 -21.89
C PRO A 115 -29.99 -28.58 -21.28
N ALA A 116 -31.01 -28.99 -20.51
CA ALA A 116 -31.88 -28.10 -19.75
C ALA A 116 -31.01 -27.21 -18.81
N PRO A 117 -31.38 -25.95 -18.59
CA PRO A 117 -30.65 -25.11 -17.67
C PRO A 117 -30.64 -25.75 -16.28
N ALA A 118 -29.46 -25.91 -15.70
CA ALA A 118 -29.30 -26.38 -14.34
C ALA A 118 -30.06 -25.44 -13.39
N PRO A 119 -30.69 -25.96 -12.32
CA PRO A 119 -31.38 -25.10 -11.33
C PRO A 119 -30.38 -24.07 -10.80
N ALA A 120 -30.88 -22.85 -10.61
CA ALA A 120 -30.07 -21.76 -10.07
C ALA A 120 -29.53 -22.18 -8.70
N TYR A 121 -28.21 -22.18 -8.55
CA TYR A 121 -27.50 -22.56 -7.33
C TYR A 121 -27.86 -21.68 -6.12
N ASP A 122 -28.57 -20.58 -6.35
CA ASP A 122 -29.00 -19.62 -5.33
C ASP A 122 -30.19 -20.09 -4.47
N ASP A 123 -30.92 -21.13 -4.89
CA ASP A 123 -32.11 -21.64 -4.20
C ASP A 123 -31.85 -22.90 -3.36
N LEU A 124 -30.61 -23.38 -3.30
CA LEU A 124 -30.28 -24.50 -2.42
C LEU A 124 -30.09 -23.98 -0.99
N PRO A 125 -30.79 -24.57 0.00
CA PRO A 125 -30.53 -24.24 1.40
C PRO A 125 -29.09 -24.56 1.72
N PHE A 126 -28.43 -23.65 2.43
CA PHE A 126 -27.08 -23.80 2.94
C PHE A 126 -27.03 -25.09 3.80
N ILE A 127 -26.52 -26.18 3.26
CA ILE A 127 -26.22 -27.39 4.04
C ILE A 127 -24.84 -27.15 4.65
N ASP A 128 -24.77 -26.49 5.80
CA ASP A 128 -23.66 -26.64 6.70
C ASP A 128 -23.65 -28.11 7.12
N ILE A 129 -22.67 -28.86 6.67
CA ILE A 129 -22.41 -30.18 7.24
C ILE A 129 -21.73 -29.88 8.59
N ASP A 130 -22.49 -29.47 9.58
CA ASP A 130 -22.12 -29.63 10.96
C ASP A 130 -22.13 -31.15 11.21
N VAL A 131 -20.93 -31.75 11.27
CA VAL A 131 -20.78 -33.07 11.87
C VAL A 131 -21.07 -32.86 13.35
N ALA A 132 -22.33 -32.96 13.73
CA ALA A 132 -22.71 -33.10 15.13
C ALA A 132 -21.97 -34.32 15.64
N PRO A 133 -21.33 -34.26 16.83
CA PRO A 133 -20.72 -35.43 17.42
C PRO A 133 -21.81 -36.51 17.59
N ASP A 134 -21.57 -37.65 16.96
CA ASP A 134 -22.46 -38.81 17.01
C ASP A 134 -22.75 -39.12 18.47
N GLY A 135 -24.04 -39.13 18.87
CA GLY A 135 -24.48 -39.36 20.23
C GLY A 135 -24.14 -40.75 20.82
N LYS A 136 -23.16 -41.44 20.24
CA LYS A 136 -22.59 -42.72 20.72
C LYS A 136 -21.50 -42.53 21.78
N ASP A 137 -20.90 -41.35 21.85
CA ASP A 137 -19.81 -41.11 22.84
C ASP A 137 -20.32 -40.78 24.25
N GLU A 138 -21.52 -40.23 24.37
CA GLU A 138 -22.12 -40.03 25.72
C GLU A 138 -22.47 -41.31 26.46
N LYS A 139 -22.74 -42.40 25.73
CA LYS A 139 -23.06 -43.71 26.36
C LYS A 139 -21.79 -44.42 26.82
N ARG A 140 -20.65 -44.21 26.18
CA ARG A 140 -19.35 -44.77 26.51
C ARG A 140 -18.73 -44.13 27.76
N ALA A 141 -19.02 -42.84 27.99
CA ALA A 141 -18.51 -42.10 29.16
C ALA A 141 -19.20 -42.47 30.49
N ARG A 142 -20.36 -43.17 30.45
CA ARG A 142 -21.10 -43.57 31.67
C ARG A 142 -20.73 -44.93 32.20
N ASP A 143 -20.02 -45.77 31.42
CA ASP A 143 -19.68 -47.16 31.81
C ASP A 143 -18.20 -47.35 32.20
N MET A 144 -17.42 -46.29 32.35
CA MET A 144 -16.02 -46.37 32.81
C MET A 144 -15.95 -46.40 34.33
N THR A 145 -15.32 -47.46 34.87
CA THR A 145 -15.06 -47.64 36.33
C THR A 145 -13.90 -46.75 36.79
N ALA A 146 -13.84 -46.46 38.10
CA ALA A 146 -12.92 -45.49 38.70
C ALA A 146 -11.41 -45.81 38.56
N ASP A 147 -11.04 -47.00 38.09
CA ASP A 147 -9.63 -47.41 37.92
C ASP A 147 -9.03 -47.03 36.55
N ASP A 148 -9.85 -46.77 35.55
CA ASP A 148 -9.39 -46.33 34.23
C ASP A 148 -9.13 -44.80 34.13
N ALA A 149 -9.45 -44.07 35.19
CA ALA A 149 -9.35 -42.61 35.20
C ALA A 149 -7.91 -42.07 35.42
N SER A 150 -6.92 -42.94 35.71
CA SER A 150 -5.55 -42.48 36.03
C SER A 150 -4.63 -42.32 34.83
N HIS A 151 -5.02 -42.73 33.60
CA HIS A 151 -4.22 -42.63 32.39
C HIS A 151 -4.81 -41.74 31.28
N ALA A 152 -5.97 -41.15 31.49
CA ALA A 152 -6.64 -40.31 30.49
C ALA A 152 -6.74 -38.83 30.92
N THR A 153 -5.64 -38.22 31.36
CA THR A 153 -5.58 -36.77 31.56
C THR A 153 -5.04 -36.06 30.29
N HIS A 154 -5.50 -36.43 29.10
CA HIS A 154 -5.53 -35.52 28.00
C HIS A 154 -6.88 -34.79 28.02
N ARG A 155 -6.93 -33.67 28.72
CA ARG A 155 -8.02 -32.71 28.59
C ARG A 155 -8.07 -32.30 27.11
N TYR A 156 -9.03 -32.81 26.35
CA TYR A 156 -9.49 -32.19 25.12
C TYR A 156 -9.99 -30.79 25.51
N HIS A 157 -9.14 -29.78 25.37
CA HIS A 157 -9.63 -28.42 25.33
C HIS A 157 -10.46 -28.33 24.07
N ALA A 158 -11.77 -28.13 24.19
CA ALA A 158 -12.60 -27.69 23.08
C ALA A 158 -11.90 -26.49 22.46
N PRO A 159 -11.73 -26.42 21.12
CA PRO A 159 -11.05 -25.32 20.49
C PRO A 159 -11.71 -24.01 20.93
N HIS A 160 -10.94 -23.11 21.52
CA HIS A 160 -11.40 -21.78 21.89
C HIS A 160 -11.57 -20.97 20.61
N ILE A 161 -12.77 -21.01 20.05
CA ILE A 161 -13.13 -20.23 18.86
C ILE A 161 -13.00 -18.75 19.19
N THR A 162 -12.05 -18.08 18.56
CA THR A 162 -11.73 -16.67 18.82
C THR A 162 -12.71 -15.76 18.07
N PRO A 163 -13.38 -14.78 18.72
CA PRO A 163 -14.17 -13.78 18.02
C PRO A 163 -13.35 -13.06 16.93
N TRP A 164 -13.96 -12.78 15.79
CA TRP A 164 -13.27 -12.23 14.62
C TRP A 164 -12.44 -10.96 14.91
N ALA A 165 -13.02 -9.98 15.60
CA ALA A 165 -12.32 -8.74 15.96
C ALA A 165 -11.13 -9.00 16.91
N THR A 166 -11.28 -9.95 17.85
CA THR A 166 -10.22 -10.37 18.78
C THR A 166 -9.09 -11.06 18.02
N ALA A 167 -9.40 -11.94 17.07
CA ALA A 167 -8.40 -12.61 16.24
C ALA A 167 -7.53 -11.62 15.45
N ARG A 168 -8.14 -10.58 14.86
CA ARG A 168 -7.41 -9.50 14.19
C ARG A 168 -6.50 -8.73 15.15
N ALA A 169 -7.00 -8.39 16.33
CA ALA A 169 -6.22 -7.69 17.35
C ALA A 169 -5.05 -8.55 17.88
N VAL A 170 -5.26 -9.86 18.08
CA VAL A 170 -4.18 -10.80 18.46
C VAL A 170 -3.13 -10.87 17.36
N ALA A 171 -3.54 -10.97 16.10
CA ALA A 171 -2.61 -11.01 14.96
C ALA A 171 -1.79 -9.72 14.83
N GLU A 172 -2.40 -8.57 15.05
CA GLU A 172 -1.70 -7.27 15.04
C GLU A 172 -0.71 -7.14 16.22
N ALA A 173 -1.10 -7.62 17.40
CA ALA A 173 -0.24 -7.58 18.59
C ALA A 173 0.83 -8.68 18.63
N ALA A 174 0.77 -9.67 17.72
CA ALA A 174 1.69 -10.81 17.70
C ALA A 174 3.13 -10.43 17.36
N ALA A 175 3.34 -9.31 16.66
CA ALA A 175 4.65 -8.83 16.23
C ALA A 175 4.79 -7.31 16.37
N GLY A 176 6.03 -6.82 16.39
CA GLY A 176 6.37 -5.42 16.20
C GLY A 176 6.99 -5.18 14.82
N ALA A 177 7.27 -3.91 14.51
CA ALA A 177 7.95 -3.56 13.27
C ALA A 177 9.32 -4.24 13.17
N LEU A 178 9.64 -4.71 11.96
CA LEU A 178 10.95 -5.30 11.66
C LEU A 178 12.05 -4.24 11.73
N PRO A 179 13.33 -4.65 11.83
CA PRO A 179 14.44 -3.71 11.86
C PRO A 179 14.46 -2.77 10.64
N ALA A 180 15.00 -1.58 10.87
CA ALA A 180 15.25 -0.61 9.81
C ALA A 180 16.38 -1.08 8.89
N GLU A 181 16.32 -0.67 7.62
CA GLU A 181 17.38 -0.81 6.63
C GLU A 181 17.41 0.42 5.72
N ASP A 182 18.58 0.74 5.20
CA ASP A 182 18.72 1.79 4.18
C ASP A 182 18.38 1.22 2.81
N ARG A 183 17.46 1.92 2.11
CA ARG A 183 17.06 1.57 0.75
C ARG A 183 17.24 2.76 -0.18
N ALA A 184 17.79 2.50 -1.37
CA ALA A 184 17.79 3.50 -2.43
C ALA A 184 16.35 4.00 -2.71
N LEU A 185 16.20 5.27 -3.09
CA LEU A 185 14.86 5.88 -3.27
C LEU A 185 13.95 5.02 -4.15
N GLY A 186 14.46 4.49 -5.28
CA GLY A 186 13.66 3.67 -6.19
C GLY A 186 13.13 2.38 -5.59
N ASP A 187 13.82 1.82 -4.58
CA ASP A 187 13.48 0.55 -3.94
C ASP A 187 12.64 0.73 -2.67
N ALA A 188 12.58 1.95 -2.13
CA ALA A 188 11.87 2.26 -0.88
C ALA A 188 10.34 2.38 -1.04
N LEU A 189 9.83 2.45 -2.29
CA LEU A 189 8.40 2.63 -2.56
C LEU A 189 7.54 1.58 -1.85
N GLY A 190 6.50 2.04 -1.13
CA GLY A 190 5.56 1.18 -0.42
C GLY A 190 6.08 0.61 0.90
N GLN A 191 7.32 0.91 1.31
CA GLN A 191 7.83 0.66 2.66
C GLN A 191 7.44 1.81 3.60
N VAL A 192 7.79 1.69 4.87
CA VAL A 192 7.44 2.67 5.91
C VAL A 192 8.70 3.31 6.43
N LEU A 193 8.72 4.62 6.60
CA LEU A 193 9.85 5.33 7.18
C LEU A 193 10.14 4.81 8.60
N ALA A 194 11.38 4.38 8.83
CA ALA A 194 11.88 3.98 10.14
C ALA A 194 12.41 5.17 10.95
N GLU A 195 12.73 6.28 10.27
CA GLU A 195 13.18 7.54 10.85
C GLU A 195 12.37 8.69 10.24
N PRO A 196 12.29 9.86 10.92
CA PRO A 196 11.66 11.04 10.34
C PRO A 196 12.41 11.51 9.09
N LEU A 197 11.68 11.90 8.05
CA LEU A 197 12.27 12.56 6.88
C LEU A 197 12.51 14.04 7.22
N VAL A 198 13.77 14.46 7.27
CA VAL A 198 14.18 15.83 7.61
C VAL A 198 14.85 16.47 6.39
N ALA A 199 14.49 17.70 6.05
CA ALA A 199 15.10 18.40 4.92
C ALA A 199 16.63 18.55 5.08
N LEU A 200 17.41 17.98 4.16
CA LEU A 200 18.87 18.11 4.15
C LEU A 200 19.34 19.44 3.54
N THR A 201 18.47 20.13 2.83
CA THR A 201 18.69 21.43 2.20
C THR A 201 17.40 22.25 2.20
N ASP A 202 17.53 23.56 2.00
CA ASP A 202 16.38 24.43 1.77
C ASP A 202 15.69 24.07 0.43
N LEU A 203 14.37 24.22 0.35
CA LEU A 203 13.59 24.08 -0.89
C LEU A 203 12.81 25.38 -1.18
N PRO A 204 13.10 26.03 -2.32
CA PRO A 204 14.25 25.83 -3.19
C PRO A 204 15.57 26.18 -2.50
N SER A 205 16.69 25.62 -2.95
CA SER A 205 18.01 25.80 -2.31
C SER A 205 18.62 27.19 -2.48
N PHE A 206 18.05 28.00 -3.39
CA PHE A 206 18.40 29.40 -3.65
C PHE A 206 17.17 30.13 -4.21
N ASP A 207 17.20 31.48 -4.21
CA ASP A 207 16.14 32.28 -4.83
C ASP A 207 16.08 31.99 -6.34
N THR A 208 14.89 31.63 -6.86
CA THR A 208 14.69 31.26 -8.26
C THR A 208 13.63 32.11 -8.93
N SER A 209 13.77 32.27 -10.26
CA SER A 209 12.72 32.89 -11.06
C SER A 209 11.50 31.97 -11.16
N ALA A 210 10.33 32.54 -10.88
CA ALA A 210 9.07 31.83 -11.07
C ALA A 210 8.60 31.80 -12.53
N MET A 211 9.13 32.73 -13.38
CA MET A 211 8.67 32.96 -14.75
C MET A 211 9.85 33.24 -15.69
N ASP A 212 9.61 33.05 -16.99
CA ASP A 212 10.52 33.53 -18.04
C ASP A 212 10.38 35.04 -18.23
N GLY A 213 11.51 35.72 -18.43
CA GLY A 213 11.48 37.17 -18.63
C GLY A 213 12.82 37.83 -18.35
N TRP A 214 12.81 38.85 -17.48
CA TRP A 214 14.01 39.59 -17.10
C TRP A 214 14.10 39.78 -15.59
N ALA A 215 15.22 39.39 -14.99
CA ALA A 215 15.57 39.83 -13.68
C ALA A 215 15.92 41.32 -13.72
N VAL A 216 15.27 42.13 -12.88
CA VAL A 216 15.39 43.59 -12.88
C VAL A 216 15.88 44.08 -11.51
N SER A 217 16.63 45.19 -11.49
CA SER A 217 17.09 45.83 -10.25
C SER A 217 16.63 47.31 -10.20
N GLY A 218 15.98 47.68 -9.07
CA GLY A 218 15.40 49.01 -8.86
C GLY A 218 14.24 49.33 -9.80
N PRO A 219 13.82 50.62 -9.82
CA PRO A 219 12.75 51.10 -10.70
C PRO A 219 13.17 51.13 -12.19
N GLY A 220 12.20 50.88 -13.09
CA GLY A 220 12.41 51.01 -14.55
C GLY A 220 12.39 52.47 -15.02
N PRO A 221 12.76 52.71 -16.29
CA PRO A 221 13.22 51.76 -17.32
C PRO A 221 14.60 51.19 -17.03
N TRP A 222 14.86 49.93 -17.50
CA TRP A 222 16.13 49.23 -17.24
C TRP A 222 16.94 49.09 -18.54
N LYS A 223 18.28 49.21 -18.37
CA LYS A 223 19.20 48.97 -19.49
C LYS A 223 19.57 47.50 -19.58
N LEU A 224 19.40 46.91 -20.77
CA LEU A 224 19.84 45.57 -21.08
C LEU A 224 21.35 45.52 -21.33
N PRO A 225 21.99 44.35 -21.12
CA PRO A 225 23.38 44.14 -21.53
C PRO A 225 23.51 44.15 -23.05
N PRO A 226 24.73 44.35 -23.61
CA PRO A 226 24.97 44.27 -25.03
C PRO A 226 24.49 42.95 -25.66
N PRO A 227 24.06 42.95 -26.95
CA PRO A 227 23.71 41.73 -27.66
C PRO A 227 24.81 40.67 -27.56
N GLY A 228 24.43 39.40 -27.34
CA GLY A 228 25.36 38.29 -27.13
C GLY A 228 25.79 38.05 -25.66
N THR A 229 25.32 38.87 -24.74
CA THR A 229 25.46 38.58 -23.29
C THR A 229 24.63 37.35 -22.94
N GLN A 230 25.24 36.42 -22.18
CA GLN A 230 24.61 35.17 -21.84
C GLN A 230 23.40 35.38 -20.89
N ASP A 231 22.28 34.77 -21.26
CA ASP A 231 21.06 34.72 -20.44
C ASP A 231 21.33 33.91 -19.16
N VAL A 232 20.60 34.21 -18.09
CA VAL A 232 20.62 33.45 -16.83
C VAL A 232 19.72 32.25 -17.00
N LEU A 233 20.33 31.05 -17.02
CA LEU A 233 19.64 29.79 -17.25
C LEU A 233 19.70 28.92 -16.00
N ALA A 234 18.68 28.08 -15.81
CA ALA A 234 18.68 27.06 -14.77
C ALA A 234 19.90 26.11 -14.96
N GLY A 235 20.46 25.64 -13.84
CA GLY A 235 21.62 24.74 -13.86
C GLY A 235 22.96 25.38 -14.26
N ARG A 236 23.02 26.69 -14.51
CA ARG A 236 24.28 27.41 -14.76
C ARG A 236 24.66 28.29 -13.57
N PRO A 237 25.87 28.13 -13.00
CA PRO A 237 26.31 28.95 -11.88
C PRO A 237 26.64 30.39 -12.29
N GLY A 238 26.35 31.35 -11.38
CA GLY A 238 27.02 32.63 -11.36
C GLY A 238 26.53 33.69 -12.31
N ALA A 239 25.25 34.09 -12.17
CA ALA A 239 24.85 35.40 -12.70
C ALA A 239 25.69 36.52 -12.00
N ARG A 240 26.21 37.46 -12.80
CA ARG A 240 26.92 38.64 -12.25
C ARG A 240 25.93 39.51 -11.45
N PRO A 241 26.38 40.20 -10.38
CA PRO A 241 25.52 41.09 -9.63
C PRO A 241 24.89 42.13 -10.54
N LEU A 242 23.57 42.30 -10.40
CA LEU A 242 22.78 43.25 -11.17
C LEU A 242 22.75 44.60 -10.43
N ARG A 243 23.13 45.69 -11.10
CA ARG A 243 23.10 47.04 -10.54
C ARG A 243 21.74 47.68 -10.78
N ASP A 244 21.36 48.68 -9.99
CA ASP A 244 20.14 49.47 -10.19
C ASP A 244 20.02 49.98 -11.61
N GLY A 245 18.81 50.00 -12.16
CA GLY A 245 18.50 50.39 -13.49
C GLY A 245 19.00 49.40 -14.55
N ARG A 246 19.31 48.16 -14.18
CA ARG A 246 19.74 47.10 -15.09
C ARG A 246 18.78 45.93 -15.09
N ALA A 247 18.72 45.24 -16.24
CA ALA A 247 17.99 43.99 -16.41
C ALA A 247 18.87 42.96 -17.14
N VAL A 248 18.59 41.69 -16.92
CA VAL A 248 19.18 40.57 -17.65
C VAL A 248 18.11 39.53 -17.94
N ARG A 249 18.14 38.90 -19.09
CA ARG A 249 17.22 37.81 -19.42
C ARG A 249 17.40 36.64 -18.46
N ILE A 250 16.28 36.10 -18.01
CA ILE A 250 16.25 35.00 -17.05
C ILE A 250 15.18 33.98 -17.44
N ALA A 251 15.51 32.70 -17.30
CA ALA A 251 14.57 31.59 -17.48
C ALA A 251 13.95 31.16 -16.16
N THR A 252 12.76 30.57 -16.24
CA THR A 252 12.09 29.94 -15.11
C THR A 252 13.01 28.93 -14.40
N GLY A 253 13.04 28.94 -13.08
CA GLY A 253 13.91 28.09 -12.25
C GLY A 253 15.39 28.51 -12.20
N ALA A 254 15.80 29.53 -12.97
CA ALA A 254 17.16 30.03 -12.91
C ALA A 254 17.41 30.81 -11.60
N PRO A 255 18.67 30.79 -11.07
CA PRO A 255 19.01 31.52 -9.85
C PRO A 255 18.86 33.04 -10.09
N ILE A 256 18.27 33.71 -9.12
CA ILE A 256 18.12 35.18 -9.15
C ILE A 256 19.51 35.84 -9.02
N PRO A 257 19.92 36.71 -9.95
CA PRO A 257 21.17 37.44 -9.83
C PRO A 257 21.22 38.27 -8.53
N PRO A 258 22.36 38.31 -7.82
CA PRO A 258 22.52 39.21 -6.68
C PRO A 258 22.18 40.65 -7.06
N GLY A 259 21.37 41.33 -6.24
CA GLY A 259 20.91 42.71 -6.49
C GLY A 259 19.65 42.83 -7.38
N ALA A 260 19.16 41.75 -7.97
CA ALA A 260 17.85 41.79 -8.61
C ALA A 260 16.75 41.96 -7.55
N THR A 261 15.75 42.76 -7.84
CA THR A 261 14.65 43.11 -6.92
C THR A 261 13.32 42.47 -7.34
N ALA A 262 13.19 42.04 -8.61
CA ALA A 262 12.00 41.37 -9.13
C ALA A 262 12.32 40.66 -10.45
N VAL A 263 11.36 39.86 -10.91
CA VAL A 263 11.33 39.34 -12.28
C VAL A 263 10.16 39.99 -13.03
N LEU A 264 10.47 40.63 -14.15
CA LEU A 264 9.49 41.11 -15.11
C LEU A 264 9.22 40.00 -16.13
N ARG A 265 7.99 39.54 -16.21
CA ARG A 265 7.58 38.49 -17.17
C ARG A 265 7.78 38.93 -18.62
N SER A 266 8.08 37.97 -19.50
CA SER A 266 8.30 38.22 -20.93
C SER A 266 7.12 38.91 -21.61
N GLU A 267 5.88 38.56 -21.24
CA GLU A 267 4.65 39.15 -21.79
C GLU A 267 4.37 40.59 -21.34
N HIS A 268 5.11 41.08 -20.32
CA HIS A 268 4.94 42.43 -19.77
C HIS A 268 6.14 43.34 -20.01
N GLY A 269 7.17 42.86 -20.73
CA GLY A 269 8.37 43.62 -21.05
C GLY A 269 8.45 43.98 -22.54
N GLU A 270 8.76 45.22 -22.86
CA GLU A 270 9.01 45.69 -24.23
C GLU A 270 10.44 46.24 -24.32
N VAL A 271 11.20 45.75 -25.29
CA VAL A 271 12.58 46.21 -25.53
C VAL A 271 12.58 47.26 -26.62
N THR A 272 13.04 48.46 -26.28
CA THR A 272 13.16 49.57 -27.24
C THR A 272 14.34 49.38 -28.20
N VAL A 273 14.36 50.13 -29.32
CA VAL A 273 15.49 50.16 -30.27
C VAL A 273 16.80 50.65 -29.64
N GLN A 274 16.72 51.37 -28.51
CA GLN A 274 17.88 51.86 -27.73
C GLN A 274 18.39 50.83 -26.75
N GLY A 275 17.77 49.64 -26.67
CA GLY A 275 18.16 48.55 -25.74
C GLY A 275 17.69 48.81 -24.30
N GLU A 276 16.64 49.60 -24.13
CA GLU A 276 15.98 49.78 -22.84
C GLU A 276 14.77 48.87 -22.72
N LEU A 277 14.59 48.28 -21.52
CA LEU A 277 13.43 47.45 -21.17
C LEU A 277 12.39 48.30 -20.46
N LEU A 278 11.20 48.35 -21.01
CA LEU A 278 10.01 49.00 -20.44
C LEU A 278 9.05 47.93 -19.91
N ALA A 279 8.40 48.22 -18.79
CA ALA A 279 7.33 47.37 -18.25
C ALA A 279 5.96 47.95 -18.61
N SER A 280 5.05 47.13 -19.13
CA SER A 280 3.65 47.49 -19.39
C SER A 280 2.80 47.60 -18.13
N ARG A 281 3.32 47.09 -17.00
CA ARG A 281 2.67 47.08 -15.67
C ARG A 281 3.67 47.44 -14.59
N HIS A 282 3.17 47.89 -13.45
CA HIS A 282 4.00 48.10 -12.26
C HIS A 282 4.67 46.78 -11.82
N VAL A 283 5.96 46.83 -11.50
CA VAL A 283 6.75 45.70 -10.99
C VAL A 283 7.01 45.93 -9.52
N SER A 284 6.47 45.06 -8.71
CA SER A 284 6.64 45.12 -7.26
C SER A 284 7.92 44.41 -6.80
N HIS A 285 8.49 44.84 -5.67
CA HIS A 285 9.63 44.15 -5.08
C HIS A 285 9.28 42.71 -4.72
N GLY A 286 10.14 41.76 -5.04
CA GLY A 286 9.94 40.33 -4.83
C GLY A 286 9.02 39.66 -5.85
N GLN A 287 8.43 40.41 -6.78
CA GLN A 287 7.51 39.86 -7.78
C GLN A 287 8.18 38.77 -8.60
N ASP A 288 7.47 37.62 -8.76
CA ASP A 288 7.89 36.44 -9.52
C ASP A 288 9.27 35.86 -9.12
N ILE A 289 9.68 36.10 -7.86
CA ILE A 289 10.82 35.42 -7.21
C ILE A 289 10.28 34.37 -6.24
N ARG A 290 10.72 33.14 -6.40
CA ARG A 290 10.53 32.08 -5.39
C ARG A 290 11.70 32.16 -4.42
N PRO A 291 11.47 32.51 -3.15
CA PRO A 291 12.54 32.68 -2.18
C PRO A 291 13.14 31.33 -1.79
N ARG A 292 14.41 31.31 -1.48
CA ARG A 292 15.10 30.18 -0.86
C ARG A 292 14.36 29.73 0.42
N GLY A 293 14.15 28.41 0.54
CA GLY A 293 13.46 27.84 1.71
C GLY A 293 11.97 28.21 1.78
N GLY A 294 11.36 28.60 0.63
CA GLY A 294 9.94 28.95 0.59
C GLY A 294 9.00 27.78 0.84
N GLU A 295 9.43 26.56 0.56
CA GLU A 295 8.68 25.33 0.85
C GLU A 295 9.10 24.73 2.19
N CYS A 296 10.40 24.48 2.39
CA CYS A 296 10.97 24.06 3.66
C CYS A 296 12.41 24.54 3.81
N ARG A 297 12.89 24.61 5.04
CA ARG A 297 14.27 24.92 5.37
C ARG A 297 15.01 23.67 5.79
N GLN A 298 16.31 23.67 5.63
CA GLN A 298 17.18 22.63 6.15
C GLN A 298 16.88 22.40 7.65
N GLY A 299 16.64 21.13 8.02
CA GLY A 299 16.30 20.73 9.38
C GLY A 299 14.79 20.64 9.66
N ASP A 300 13.93 21.10 8.75
CA ASP A 300 12.48 20.94 8.91
C ASP A 300 12.09 19.46 8.73
N GLU A 301 11.20 18.96 9.61
CA GLU A 301 10.59 17.65 9.47
C GLU A 301 9.55 17.66 8.34
N LEU A 302 9.77 16.84 7.31
CA LEU A 302 8.93 16.72 6.14
C LEU A 302 7.88 15.60 6.28
N ALA A 303 8.25 14.53 6.97
CA ALA A 303 7.36 13.41 7.27
C ALA A 303 7.81 12.69 8.55
N PRO A 304 6.88 12.32 9.45
CA PRO A 304 7.21 11.59 10.67
C PRO A 304 7.55 10.12 10.38
N VAL A 305 8.21 9.48 11.35
CA VAL A 305 8.37 8.01 11.40
C VAL A 305 7.01 7.32 11.24
N GLY A 306 6.97 6.16 10.58
CA GLY A 306 5.73 5.42 10.32
C GLY A 306 4.98 5.89 9.07
N THR A 307 5.48 6.91 8.36
CA THR A 307 4.88 7.37 7.10
C THR A 307 5.14 6.38 5.97
N LEU A 308 4.09 6.03 5.21
CA LEU A 308 4.21 5.21 4.02
C LEU A 308 4.93 5.97 2.90
N VAL A 309 5.97 5.36 2.33
CA VAL A 309 6.72 5.92 1.20
C VAL A 309 5.88 5.81 -0.08
N THR A 310 5.27 6.94 -0.45
CA THR A 310 4.50 7.11 -1.69
C THR A 310 5.39 7.68 -2.80
N PRO A 311 4.96 7.67 -4.08
CA PRO A 311 5.67 8.36 -5.16
C PRO A 311 5.90 9.86 -4.88
N ALA A 312 4.93 10.54 -4.25
CA ALA A 312 5.07 11.94 -3.87
C ALA A 312 6.14 12.14 -2.80
N LEU A 313 6.19 11.25 -1.79
CA LEU A 313 7.20 11.30 -0.75
C LEU A 313 8.61 11.03 -1.30
N LEU A 314 8.75 10.12 -2.28
CA LEU A 314 10.02 9.89 -2.97
C LEU A 314 10.50 11.16 -3.69
N GLY A 315 9.61 11.86 -4.39
CA GLY A 315 9.92 13.13 -5.04
C GLY A 315 10.36 14.21 -4.05
N LEU A 316 9.65 14.32 -2.93
CA LEU A 316 9.99 15.26 -1.86
C LEU A 316 11.36 14.91 -1.22
N ALA A 317 11.60 13.63 -0.93
CA ALA A 317 12.88 13.16 -0.38
C ALA A 317 14.04 13.47 -1.32
N ALA A 318 13.89 13.17 -2.63
CA ALA A 318 14.91 13.50 -3.63
C ALA A 318 15.18 15.01 -3.69
N ALA A 319 14.13 15.85 -3.70
CA ALA A 319 14.26 17.30 -3.70
C ALA A 319 14.93 17.81 -2.41
N ALA A 320 14.67 17.16 -1.27
CA ALA A 320 15.27 17.46 0.02
C ALA A 320 16.72 16.96 0.19
N GLY A 321 17.27 16.23 -0.82
CA GLY A 321 18.69 15.83 -0.89
C GLY A 321 18.99 14.39 -0.53
N TYR A 322 17.98 13.50 -0.49
CA TYR A 322 18.17 12.08 -0.19
C TYR A 322 18.47 11.25 -1.44
N ASP A 323 19.36 10.29 -1.32
CA ASP A 323 19.61 9.21 -2.28
C ASP A 323 19.07 7.87 -1.79
N ALA A 324 18.89 7.73 -0.47
CA ALA A 324 18.37 6.55 0.21
C ALA A 324 17.50 6.98 1.41
N LEU A 325 16.61 6.09 1.85
CA LEU A 325 15.76 6.28 3.02
C LEU A 325 15.95 5.14 4.01
N ALA A 326 15.97 5.47 5.31
CA ALA A 326 15.83 4.49 6.38
C ALA A 326 14.37 4.03 6.45
N VAL A 327 14.11 2.78 6.10
CA VAL A 327 12.76 2.21 6.03
C VAL A 327 12.68 0.90 6.82
N VAL A 328 11.48 0.54 7.27
CA VAL A 328 11.24 -0.76 7.89
C VAL A 328 11.40 -1.84 6.83
N ARG A 329 12.22 -2.85 7.13
CA ARG A 329 12.45 -4.00 6.23
C ARG A 329 11.14 -4.71 5.90
N ARG A 330 10.98 -5.13 4.66
CA ARG A 330 9.83 -5.95 4.26
C ARG A 330 9.89 -7.33 4.92
N PRO A 331 8.77 -7.85 5.48
CA PRO A 331 8.72 -9.22 5.97
C PRO A 331 8.86 -10.21 4.82
N ARG A 332 9.75 -11.18 4.97
CA ARG A 332 9.87 -12.32 4.06
C ARG A 332 8.79 -13.32 4.38
N VAL A 333 8.12 -13.81 3.35
CA VAL A 333 6.99 -14.75 3.50
C VAL A 333 7.21 -15.96 2.60
N ASP A 334 7.27 -17.16 3.19
CA ASP A 334 7.21 -18.40 2.45
C ASP A 334 5.76 -18.88 2.36
N VAL A 335 5.37 -19.37 1.20
CA VAL A 335 4.03 -19.90 0.92
C VAL A 335 4.13 -21.40 0.70
N LEU A 336 3.49 -22.19 1.57
CA LEU A 336 3.43 -23.64 1.49
C LEU A 336 2.02 -24.06 1.04
N VAL A 337 1.90 -24.59 -0.16
CA VAL A 337 0.65 -25.08 -0.74
C VAL A 337 0.55 -26.58 -0.45
N LEU A 338 -0.43 -26.96 0.40
CA LEU A 338 -0.59 -28.34 0.88
C LEU A 338 -1.70 -29.05 0.11
N GLY A 339 -1.49 -30.31 -0.24
CA GLY A 339 -2.47 -31.23 -0.83
C GLY A 339 -1.98 -31.86 -2.13
N ASP A 340 -2.01 -33.18 -2.19
CA ASP A 340 -1.65 -33.99 -3.36
C ASP A 340 -2.72 -33.90 -4.48
N GLU A 341 -3.94 -33.44 -4.14
CA GLU A 341 -5.03 -33.21 -5.09
C GLU A 341 -4.81 -31.98 -5.98
N LEU A 342 -3.80 -31.15 -5.72
CA LEU A 342 -3.65 -29.86 -6.37
C LEU A 342 -2.86 -29.94 -7.67
N LEU A 343 -3.51 -29.58 -8.77
CA LEU A 343 -2.91 -29.48 -10.09
C LEU A 343 -2.33 -28.08 -10.33
N ARG A 344 -1.05 -28.01 -10.65
CA ARG A 344 -0.35 -26.73 -10.90
C ARG A 344 -0.66 -26.10 -12.26
N GLU A 345 -0.87 -26.92 -13.29
CA GLU A 345 -1.09 -26.50 -14.68
C GLU A 345 -2.15 -27.37 -15.35
N GLY A 346 -2.78 -26.87 -16.39
CA GLY A 346 -3.77 -27.58 -17.19
C GLY A 346 -5.18 -27.57 -16.62
N LEU A 347 -6.04 -28.41 -17.20
CA LEU A 347 -7.43 -28.56 -16.79
C LEU A 347 -7.55 -29.67 -15.74
N PRO A 348 -8.40 -29.50 -14.72
CA PRO A 348 -8.60 -30.53 -13.71
C PRO A 348 -9.31 -31.76 -14.31
N GLU A 349 -8.77 -32.93 -14.00
CA GLU A 349 -9.33 -34.24 -14.38
C GLU A 349 -8.96 -35.30 -13.34
N GLY A 350 -9.64 -36.42 -13.33
CA GLY A 350 -9.30 -37.55 -12.47
C GLY A 350 -9.45 -37.31 -10.98
N GLY A 351 -10.21 -36.29 -10.55
CA GLY A 351 -10.37 -35.92 -9.13
C GLY A 351 -9.39 -34.84 -8.64
N LEU A 352 -8.44 -34.43 -9.48
CA LEU A 352 -7.55 -33.31 -9.16
C LEU A 352 -8.29 -31.98 -9.22
N ILE A 353 -7.84 -31.03 -8.41
CA ILE A 353 -8.37 -29.66 -8.33
C ILE A 353 -7.29 -28.68 -8.82
N ARG A 354 -7.64 -27.75 -9.69
CA ARG A 354 -6.71 -26.71 -10.12
C ARG A 354 -6.40 -25.77 -8.95
N ASP A 355 -5.11 -25.66 -8.58
CA ASP A 355 -4.67 -24.71 -7.55
C ASP A 355 -4.97 -23.28 -7.98
N ALA A 356 -5.69 -22.56 -7.13
CA ALA A 356 -6.01 -21.14 -7.27
C ALA A 356 -5.26 -20.26 -6.25
N LEU A 357 -4.81 -20.83 -5.15
CA LEU A 357 -4.19 -20.10 -4.05
C LEU A 357 -2.70 -19.79 -4.31
N GLY A 358 -1.95 -20.76 -4.82
CA GLY A 358 -0.54 -20.56 -5.15
C GLY A 358 -0.30 -19.34 -6.04
N PRO A 359 -0.95 -19.19 -7.19
CA PRO A 359 -0.79 -18.02 -8.05
C PRO A 359 -1.35 -16.73 -7.45
N MET A 360 -2.34 -16.78 -6.53
CA MET A 360 -2.99 -15.62 -5.94
C MET A 360 -2.19 -15.04 -4.76
N LEU A 361 -1.61 -15.89 -3.91
CA LEU A 361 -1.01 -15.45 -2.64
C LEU A 361 0.21 -14.56 -2.84
N GLY A 362 1.10 -14.87 -3.76
CA GLY A 362 2.29 -14.06 -4.01
C GLY A 362 1.99 -12.59 -4.32
N PRO A 363 1.17 -12.28 -5.34
CA PRO A 363 0.72 -10.91 -5.63
C PRO A 363 0.01 -10.24 -4.45
N TRP A 364 -0.85 -10.97 -3.74
CA TRP A 364 -1.58 -10.45 -2.58
C TRP A 364 -0.66 -10.02 -1.44
N LEU A 365 0.29 -10.89 -1.07
CA LEU A 365 1.27 -10.61 -0.03
C LEU A 365 2.18 -9.43 -0.39
N ARG A 366 2.56 -9.27 -1.68
CA ARG A 366 3.31 -8.08 -2.14
C ARG A 366 2.51 -6.81 -1.96
N ALA A 367 1.22 -6.81 -2.28
CA ALA A 367 0.35 -5.66 -2.07
C ALA A 367 0.21 -5.29 -0.58
N LEU A 368 0.27 -6.27 0.32
CA LEU A 368 0.33 -6.05 1.76
C LEU A 368 1.72 -5.58 2.26
N GLY A 369 2.70 -5.43 1.37
CA GLY A 369 4.03 -4.92 1.67
C GLY A 369 5.05 -5.98 2.08
N ALA A 370 4.75 -7.27 1.87
CA ALA A 370 5.67 -8.37 2.12
C ALA A 370 6.55 -8.69 0.88
N GLU A 371 7.58 -9.47 1.11
CA GLU A 371 8.46 -10.08 0.10
C GLU A 371 8.21 -11.60 0.06
N PRO A 372 7.21 -12.08 -0.71
CA PRO A 372 6.94 -13.50 -0.81
C PRO A 372 7.93 -14.20 -1.71
N GLY A 373 8.37 -15.39 -1.27
CA GLY A 373 9.05 -16.36 -2.11
C GLY A 373 8.11 -17.00 -3.15
N GLU A 374 8.65 -17.91 -3.96
CA GLU A 374 7.84 -18.78 -4.81
C GLU A 374 7.03 -19.76 -3.94
N ALA A 375 5.81 -20.10 -4.39
CA ALA A 375 4.99 -21.06 -3.69
C ALA A 375 5.63 -22.46 -3.74
N LEU A 376 5.90 -23.04 -2.57
CA LEU A 376 6.39 -24.40 -2.43
C LEU A 376 5.21 -25.36 -2.22
N TYR A 377 5.10 -26.35 -3.07
CA TYR A 377 4.06 -27.39 -2.96
C TYR A 377 4.58 -28.53 -2.09
N VAL A 378 3.83 -28.84 -1.07
CA VAL A 378 4.16 -29.85 -0.06
C VAL A 378 3.07 -30.93 -0.11
N GLY A 379 3.48 -32.16 -0.36
CA GLY A 379 2.56 -33.31 -0.37
C GLY A 379 2.09 -33.71 1.03
N ASP A 380 1.12 -34.63 1.06
CA ASP A 380 0.51 -35.13 2.29
C ASP A 380 1.37 -36.19 3.01
N GLU A 381 2.65 -36.31 2.64
CA GLU A 381 3.59 -37.24 3.29
C GLU A 381 3.89 -36.81 4.73
N GLU A 382 3.92 -37.80 5.63
CA GLU A 382 4.26 -37.56 7.03
C GLU A 382 5.67 -36.94 7.18
N GLY A 383 5.75 -35.78 7.79
CA GLY A 383 7.02 -35.05 8.01
C GLY A 383 7.37 -34.02 6.95
N ALA A 384 6.80 -34.07 5.73
CA ALA A 384 7.12 -33.11 4.66
C ALA A 384 6.87 -31.64 5.09
N LEU A 385 5.73 -31.37 5.73
CA LEU A 385 5.42 -30.05 6.28
C LEU A 385 6.40 -29.63 7.38
N ARG A 386 6.80 -30.55 8.25
CA ARG A 386 7.79 -30.28 9.31
C ARG A 386 9.14 -29.88 8.71
N GLU A 387 9.59 -30.59 7.69
CA GLU A 387 10.86 -30.29 7.00
C GLU A 387 10.80 -28.94 6.30
N ALA A 388 9.70 -28.63 5.60
CA ALA A 388 9.49 -27.35 4.97
C ALA A 388 9.48 -26.19 5.97
N LEU A 389 8.77 -26.33 7.10
CA LEU A 389 8.77 -25.34 8.19
C LEU A 389 10.14 -25.19 8.85
N ALA A 390 10.91 -26.27 9.03
CA ALA A 390 12.25 -26.24 9.60
C ALA A 390 13.27 -25.58 8.67
N ALA A 391 13.16 -25.80 7.35
CA ALA A 391 14.04 -25.24 6.34
C ALA A 391 13.76 -23.74 6.07
N SER A 392 12.56 -23.25 6.33
CA SER A 392 12.20 -21.85 6.10
C SER A 392 13.00 -20.90 7.00
N THR A 393 13.46 -19.79 6.42
CA THR A 393 14.10 -18.66 7.12
C THR A 393 13.25 -17.40 7.07
N ALA A 394 12.03 -17.48 6.55
CA ALA A 394 11.10 -16.38 6.43
C ALA A 394 10.59 -15.89 7.80
N ASP A 395 10.17 -14.64 7.88
CA ASP A 395 9.56 -14.06 9.09
C ASP A 395 8.15 -14.66 9.33
N VAL A 396 7.47 -14.96 8.24
CA VAL A 396 6.13 -15.56 8.24
C VAL A 396 6.09 -16.73 7.26
N VAL A 397 5.48 -17.83 7.65
CA VAL A 397 5.13 -18.94 6.75
C VAL A 397 3.61 -18.97 6.63
N VAL A 398 3.11 -18.94 5.40
CA VAL A 398 1.67 -19.09 5.10
C VAL A 398 1.44 -20.48 4.53
N THR A 399 0.56 -21.27 5.15
CA THR A 399 0.13 -22.58 4.62
C THR A 399 -1.27 -22.48 4.04
N THR A 400 -1.59 -23.27 3.03
CA THR A 400 -2.94 -23.41 2.48
C THR A 400 -3.41 -24.86 2.62
N GLY A 401 -4.58 -25.07 3.20
CA GLY A 401 -5.08 -26.40 3.51
C GLY A 401 -4.56 -26.97 4.81
N GLY A 402 -5.00 -28.16 5.17
CA GLY A 402 -4.57 -28.90 6.36
C GLY A 402 -4.93 -28.25 7.71
N THR A 403 -5.84 -27.27 7.74
CA THR A 403 -6.25 -26.56 8.97
C THR A 403 -7.56 -27.04 9.55
N ALA A 404 -8.28 -27.94 8.86
CA ALA A 404 -9.52 -28.53 9.35
C ALA A 404 -9.23 -29.80 10.15
N SER A 405 -10.06 -30.11 11.14
CA SER A 405 -9.95 -31.33 11.97
C SER A 405 -10.29 -32.62 11.18
N GLY A 406 -9.68 -32.79 9.99
CA GLY A 406 -9.85 -33.95 9.13
C GLY A 406 -8.74 -34.99 9.29
N PRO A 407 -8.89 -36.18 8.70
CA PRO A 407 -7.90 -37.25 8.81
C PRO A 407 -6.54 -36.92 8.16
N VAL A 408 -6.48 -35.87 7.32
CA VAL A 408 -5.27 -35.35 6.67
C VAL A 408 -4.86 -33.97 7.20
N ASP A 409 -5.26 -33.62 8.43
CA ASP A 409 -4.77 -32.41 9.11
C ASP A 409 -3.36 -32.64 9.63
N HIS A 410 -2.38 -32.17 8.89
CA HIS A 410 -0.97 -32.24 9.29
C HIS A 410 -0.45 -30.96 9.97
N VAL A 411 -1.19 -29.85 9.90
CA VAL A 411 -0.71 -28.55 10.40
C VAL A 411 -0.67 -28.54 11.93
N HIS A 412 -1.76 -28.87 12.61
CA HIS A 412 -1.80 -28.87 14.07
C HIS A 412 -0.82 -29.85 14.73
N PRO A 413 -0.72 -31.14 14.30
CA PRO A 413 0.27 -32.07 14.84
C PRO A 413 1.70 -31.58 14.62
N THR A 414 2.00 -31.03 13.43
CA THR A 414 3.33 -30.50 13.10
C THR A 414 3.70 -29.32 13.98
N LEU A 415 2.80 -28.34 14.14
CA LEU A 415 3.03 -27.18 14.99
C LEU A 415 3.25 -27.57 16.47
N ARG A 416 2.43 -28.50 17.01
CA ARG A 416 2.65 -29.05 18.35
C ARG A 416 3.99 -29.75 18.47
N GLY A 417 4.37 -30.58 17.49
CA GLY A 417 5.66 -31.26 17.45
C GLY A 417 6.88 -30.34 17.35
N LEU A 418 6.69 -29.11 16.84
CA LEU A 418 7.70 -28.04 16.79
C LEU A 418 7.67 -27.15 18.04
N GLY A 419 6.78 -27.40 19.00
CA GLY A 419 6.62 -26.59 20.21
C GLY A 419 6.10 -25.18 19.90
N ALA A 420 5.30 -25.02 18.83
CA ALA A 420 4.71 -23.75 18.48
C ALA A 420 3.64 -23.33 19.48
N GLU A 421 3.57 -22.04 19.78
CA GLU A 421 2.49 -21.43 20.54
C GLU A 421 1.34 -21.07 19.58
N LEU A 422 0.15 -21.63 19.78
CA LEU A 422 -1.05 -21.26 19.05
C LEU A 422 -1.60 -19.96 19.63
N LEU A 423 -1.53 -18.86 18.87
CA LEU A 423 -2.04 -17.55 19.27
C LEU A 423 -3.53 -17.43 18.93
N VAL A 424 -3.95 -18.00 17.80
CA VAL A 424 -5.34 -18.14 17.36
C VAL A 424 -5.51 -19.55 16.81
N ASP A 425 -6.54 -20.26 17.28
CA ASP A 425 -6.90 -21.60 16.80
C ASP A 425 -8.41 -21.65 16.55
N GLY A 426 -8.78 -21.35 15.29
CA GLY A 426 -10.16 -21.16 14.88
C GLY A 426 -10.72 -19.76 15.20
N VAL A 427 -11.50 -19.22 14.25
CA VAL A 427 -12.10 -17.89 14.32
C VAL A 427 -13.61 -17.97 14.06
N ALA A 428 -14.39 -17.22 14.84
CA ALA A 428 -15.85 -17.09 14.68
C ALA A 428 -16.16 -16.24 13.43
N VAL A 429 -15.86 -16.78 12.24
CA VAL A 429 -16.09 -16.13 10.93
C VAL A 429 -16.47 -17.14 9.87
N ARG A 430 -17.33 -16.76 8.94
CA ARG A 430 -17.74 -17.54 7.77
C ARG A 430 -17.54 -16.74 6.47
N PRO A 431 -16.90 -17.35 5.45
CA PRO A 431 -16.13 -18.59 5.48
C PRO A 431 -14.80 -18.39 6.24
N GLY A 432 -14.08 -19.48 6.51
CA GLY A 432 -12.70 -19.40 7.01
C GLY A 432 -12.48 -19.80 8.47
N HIS A 433 -13.50 -20.33 9.13
CA HIS A 433 -13.47 -20.76 10.53
C HIS A 433 -12.18 -21.50 10.96
N PRO A 434 -11.63 -22.51 10.23
CA PRO A 434 -10.47 -23.28 10.68
C PRO A 434 -9.11 -22.61 10.38
N MET A 435 -9.04 -21.28 10.28
CA MET A 435 -7.77 -20.56 10.17
C MET A 435 -7.03 -20.55 11.52
N LEU A 436 -5.70 -20.48 11.47
CA LEU A 436 -4.88 -20.41 12.68
C LEU A 436 -3.71 -19.42 12.54
N LEU A 437 -3.23 -18.94 13.68
CA LEU A 437 -1.99 -18.18 13.82
C LEU A 437 -1.15 -18.82 14.93
N ALA A 438 0.09 -19.18 14.60
CA ALA A 438 1.03 -19.74 15.55
C ALA A 438 2.35 -18.95 15.55
N ARG A 439 3.08 -19.03 16.67
CA ARG A 439 4.43 -18.50 16.81
C ARG A 439 5.40 -19.65 17.12
N LEU A 440 6.44 -19.80 16.31
CA LEU A 440 7.51 -20.76 16.56
C LEU A 440 8.50 -20.21 17.60
N GLY A 441 9.24 -21.07 18.28
CA GLY A 441 10.22 -20.69 19.29
C GLY A 441 11.33 -19.75 18.78
N SER A 442 11.53 -19.66 17.46
CA SER A 442 12.43 -18.70 16.80
C SER A 442 11.86 -17.27 16.69
N GLY A 443 10.61 -17.04 17.11
CA GLY A 443 9.89 -15.79 16.92
C GLY A 443 9.21 -15.65 15.55
N ARG A 444 9.37 -16.63 14.65
CA ARG A 444 8.68 -16.68 13.34
C ARG A 444 7.21 -17.02 13.50
N HIS A 445 6.39 -16.54 12.59
CA HIS A 445 4.94 -16.81 12.62
C HIS A 445 4.52 -17.80 11.54
N VAL A 446 3.48 -18.56 11.82
CA VAL A 446 2.81 -19.45 10.86
C VAL A 446 1.34 -19.04 10.79
N VAL A 447 0.86 -18.72 9.58
CA VAL A 447 -0.54 -18.43 9.30
C VAL A 447 -1.10 -19.60 8.51
N GLY A 448 -1.97 -20.39 9.14
CA GLY A 448 -2.66 -21.50 8.48
C GLY A 448 -3.96 -21.01 7.84
N LEU A 449 -4.04 -21.08 6.51
CA LEU A 449 -5.22 -20.71 5.74
C LEU A 449 -6.00 -21.97 5.32
N PRO A 450 -7.34 -21.93 5.32
CA PRO A 450 -8.15 -23.02 4.75
C PRO A 450 -7.84 -23.28 3.28
N GLY A 451 -8.04 -24.49 2.78
CA GLY A 451 -7.85 -24.83 1.37
C GLY A 451 -8.89 -24.23 0.43
N ASN A 452 -10.10 -23.92 0.90
CA ASN A 452 -11.14 -23.26 0.10
C ASN A 452 -10.77 -21.79 -0.20
N PRO A 453 -10.79 -21.34 -1.47
CA PRO A 453 -10.22 -20.06 -1.87
C PRO A 453 -10.80 -18.82 -1.17
N LEU A 454 -12.12 -18.67 -1.08
CA LEU A 454 -12.72 -17.53 -0.36
C LEU A 454 -12.47 -17.61 1.14
N ALA A 455 -12.42 -18.83 1.69
CA ALA A 455 -12.06 -19.05 3.09
C ALA A 455 -10.60 -18.68 3.37
N ALA A 456 -9.68 -18.97 2.45
CA ALA A 456 -8.29 -18.55 2.54
C ALA A 456 -8.15 -17.02 2.52
N VAL A 457 -8.90 -16.34 1.65
CA VAL A 457 -8.94 -14.85 1.63
C VAL A 457 -9.49 -14.30 2.95
N ALA A 458 -10.53 -14.92 3.51
CA ALA A 458 -11.00 -14.54 4.85
C ALA A 458 -9.89 -14.67 5.89
N GLY A 459 -9.06 -15.72 5.83
CA GLY A 459 -7.90 -15.91 6.69
C GLY A 459 -6.79 -14.88 6.45
N LEU A 460 -6.51 -14.56 5.18
CA LEU A 460 -5.58 -13.49 4.83
C LEU A 460 -5.98 -12.15 5.46
N LEU A 461 -7.23 -11.75 5.27
CA LEU A 461 -7.76 -10.48 5.79
C LEU A 461 -7.89 -10.50 7.33
N THR A 462 -8.08 -11.67 7.95
CA THR A 462 -8.27 -11.78 9.40
C THR A 462 -6.96 -11.87 10.17
N LEU A 463 -5.98 -12.65 9.68
CA LEU A 463 -4.75 -12.96 10.39
C LEU A 463 -3.50 -12.41 9.71
N ALA A 464 -3.32 -12.66 8.41
CA ALA A 464 -2.09 -12.29 7.71
C ALA A 464 -1.96 -10.77 7.54
N GLU A 465 -3.01 -10.07 7.12
CA GLU A 465 -2.99 -8.63 6.92
C GLU A 465 -2.61 -7.85 8.19
N PRO A 466 -3.27 -8.04 9.36
CA PRO A 466 -2.91 -7.32 10.56
C PRO A 466 -1.50 -7.69 11.08
N LEU A 467 -1.09 -8.94 10.96
CA LEU A 467 0.28 -9.37 11.29
C LEU A 467 1.32 -8.69 10.40
N LEU A 468 1.13 -8.70 9.08
CA LEU A 468 2.04 -8.06 8.12
C LEU A 468 2.08 -6.55 8.30
N ARG A 469 0.93 -5.93 8.64
CA ARG A 469 0.86 -4.50 8.96
C ARG A 469 1.73 -4.17 10.18
N ALA A 470 1.67 -4.97 11.23
CA ALA A 470 2.52 -4.81 12.40
C ALA A 470 4.01 -4.99 12.04
N LEU A 471 4.36 -6.05 11.30
CA LEU A 471 5.75 -6.31 10.87
C LEU A 471 6.32 -5.22 9.97
N THR A 472 5.49 -4.60 9.12
CA THR A 472 5.91 -3.49 8.24
C THR A 472 5.92 -2.13 8.94
N GLY A 473 5.43 -2.03 10.17
CA GLY A 473 5.30 -0.77 10.90
C GLY A 473 4.23 0.17 10.34
N ARG A 474 3.32 -0.34 9.49
CA ARG A 474 2.21 0.45 8.93
C ARG A 474 1.20 0.77 10.02
N VAL A 475 0.87 2.05 10.15
CA VAL A 475 -0.21 2.49 11.04
C VAL A 475 -1.56 2.05 10.45
N PRO A 476 -2.48 1.47 11.28
CA PRO A 476 -3.82 1.16 10.81
C PRO A 476 -4.50 2.40 10.23
N GLY A 477 -5.00 2.30 8.99
CA GLY A 477 -5.90 3.31 8.45
C GLY A 477 -7.24 3.31 9.20
N ALA A 478 -8.01 4.38 9.06
CA ALA A 478 -9.39 4.40 9.54
C ALA A 478 -10.16 3.24 8.88
N ALA A 479 -10.96 2.51 9.69
CA ALA A 479 -11.82 1.47 9.16
C ALA A 479 -12.79 2.09 8.14
N VAL A 480 -12.79 1.56 6.92
CA VAL A 480 -13.73 1.99 5.88
C VAL A 480 -15.11 1.48 6.27
N ARG A 481 -16.06 2.40 6.40
CA ARG A 481 -17.46 2.10 6.70
C ARG A 481 -18.32 2.43 5.49
N ALA A 482 -19.26 1.56 5.18
CA ALA A 482 -20.19 1.76 4.07
C ALA A 482 -21.59 1.27 4.43
N VAL A 483 -22.60 1.82 3.76
CA VAL A 483 -24.00 1.47 3.98
C VAL A 483 -24.41 0.36 3.01
N LEU A 484 -25.04 -0.70 3.51
CA LEU A 484 -25.57 -1.78 2.67
C LEU A 484 -26.71 -1.29 1.78
N ALA A 485 -26.62 -1.58 0.49
CA ALA A 485 -27.67 -1.31 -0.48
C ALA A 485 -28.80 -2.34 -0.46
N GLU A 486 -28.54 -3.55 0.06
CA GLU A 486 -29.44 -4.70 0.13
C GLU A 486 -29.28 -5.43 1.46
N ASP A 487 -30.25 -6.29 1.81
CA ASP A 487 -30.16 -7.17 2.98
C ASP A 487 -29.06 -8.24 2.77
N VAL A 488 -28.31 -8.52 3.83
CA VAL A 488 -27.32 -9.60 3.83
C VAL A 488 -27.63 -10.55 4.97
N SER A 489 -27.94 -11.81 4.64
CA SER A 489 -28.15 -12.85 5.64
C SER A 489 -26.86 -13.13 6.40
N GLY A 490 -26.92 -13.28 7.70
CA GLY A 490 -25.80 -13.63 8.57
C GLY A 490 -25.76 -15.11 8.91
N HIS A 491 -24.67 -15.51 9.57
CA HIS A 491 -24.60 -16.76 10.31
C HIS A 491 -25.19 -16.53 11.72
N PRO A 492 -25.82 -17.53 12.36
CA PRO A 492 -26.47 -17.32 13.66
C PRO A 492 -25.54 -16.79 14.74
N VAL A 493 -24.29 -17.22 14.77
CA VAL A 493 -23.33 -16.91 15.86
C VAL A 493 -22.01 -16.29 15.37
N ASP A 494 -21.62 -16.52 14.09
CA ASP A 494 -20.35 -16.08 13.56
C ASP A 494 -20.50 -14.80 12.72
N ALA A 495 -19.46 -13.98 12.65
CA ALA A 495 -19.36 -12.94 11.65
C ALA A 495 -19.28 -13.54 10.25
N ARG A 496 -19.68 -12.80 9.24
CA ARG A 496 -19.62 -13.24 7.85
C ARG A 496 -18.86 -12.25 7.00
N LEU A 497 -17.93 -12.74 6.19
CA LEU A 497 -17.21 -11.95 5.20
C LEU A 497 -17.84 -12.17 3.83
N VAL A 498 -18.36 -11.10 3.22
CA VAL A 498 -19.09 -11.15 1.96
C VAL A 498 -18.46 -10.21 0.95
N PRO A 499 -18.10 -10.67 -0.26
CA PRO A 499 -17.63 -9.80 -1.32
C PRO A 499 -18.69 -8.76 -1.67
N VAL A 500 -18.26 -7.50 -1.82
CA VAL A 500 -19.14 -6.37 -2.14
C VAL A 500 -18.53 -5.49 -3.23
N GLU A 501 -19.40 -4.80 -3.97
CA GLU A 501 -19.03 -3.71 -4.87
C GLU A 501 -19.65 -2.39 -4.42
N TYR A 502 -18.96 -1.27 -4.65
CA TYR A 502 -19.52 0.06 -4.41
C TYR A 502 -20.49 0.44 -5.52
N ASP A 503 -21.67 0.94 -5.15
CA ASP A 503 -22.56 1.59 -6.11
C ASP A 503 -22.11 3.04 -6.38
N GLY A 504 -22.69 3.68 -7.40
CA GLY A 504 -22.30 5.04 -7.78
C GLY A 504 -22.59 6.14 -6.73
N VAL A 505 -23.20 5.78 -5.58
CA VAL A 505 -23.51 6.70 -4.47
C VAL A 505 -22.79 6.34 -3.17
N GLY A 506 -21.78 5.46 -3.23
CA GLY A 506 -20.93 5.13 -2.09
C GLY A 506 -21.49 4.10 -1.12
N ARG A 507 -22.59 3.42 -1.47
CA ARG A 507 -23.08 2.26 -0.73
C ARG A 507 -22.44 1.00 -1.28
N VAL A 508 -22.50 -0.10 -0.51
CA VAL A 508 -22.00 -1.40 -0.94
C VAL A 508 -23.14 -2.38 -1.18
N ARG A 509 -23.03 -3.15 -2.26
CA ARG A 509 -23.95 -4.21 -2.63
C ARG A 509 -23.25 -5.57 -2.53
N PRO A 510 -23.87 -6.58 -1.88
CA PRO A 510 -23.31 -7.93 -1.83
C PRO A 510 -23.26 -8.53 -3.23
N LEU A 511 -22.17 -9.22 -3.53
CA LEU A 511 -21.99 -9.93 -4.79
C LEU A 511 -22.43 -11.39 -4.66
N ARG A 512 -22.90 -11.95 -5.76
CA ARG A 512 -23.15 -13.40 -5.89
C ARG A 512 -21.85 -14.18 -5.85
N PHE A 513 -21.95 -15.51 -5.71
CA PHE A 513 -20.80 -16.42 -5.69
C PHE A 513 -19.84 -16.16 -4.51
N HIS A 514 -20.40 -16.18 -3.30
CA HIS A 514 -19.71 -15.95 -2.03
C HIS A 514 -19.60 -17.22 -1.15
N GLY A 515 -19.77 -18.42 -1.75
CA GLY A 515 -19.50 -19.69 -1.06
C GLY A 515 -18.00 -19.89 -0.78
N PRO A 516 -17.62 -20.75 0.17
CA PRO A 516 -16.23 -20.92 0.64
C PRO A 516 -15.21 -21.18 -0.47
N ALA A 517 -15.59 -21.98 -1.49
CA ALA A 517 -14.74 -22.36 -2.62
C ALA A 517 -14.86 -21.41 -3.84
N MET A 518 -15.62 -20.31 -3.72
CA MET A 518 -15.95 -19.45 -4.85
C MET A 518 -15.02 -18.23 -4.91
N LEU A 519 -14.50 -17.92 -6.10
CA LEU A 519 -13.67 -16.75 -6.37
C LEU A 519 -14.34 -15.70 -7.24
N ARG A 520 -15.44 -16.04 -7.91
CA ARG A 520 -16.06 -15.15 -8.90
C ARG A 520 -16.59 -13.86 -8.27
N GLY A 521 -17.23 -13.92 -7.09
CA GLY A 521 -17.66 -12.75 -6.36
C GLY A 521 -16.48 -11.90 -5.89
N LEU A 522 -15.43 -12.55 -5.39
CA LEU A 522 -14.20 -11.87 -4.95
C LEU A 522 -13.51 -11.13 -6.11
N ALA A 523 -13.39 -11.78 -7.27
CA ALA A 523 -12.71 -11.21 -8.44
C ALA A 523 -13.45 -10.01 -9.07
N ALA A 524 -14.74 -9.85 -8.77
CA ALA A 524 -15.56 -8.74 -9.21
C ALA A 524 -15.78 -7.68 -8.11
N GLY A 525 -15.32 -7.94 -6.88
CA GLY A 525 -15.58 -7.09 -5.72
C GLY A 525 -14.53 -6.00 -5.52
N ASP A 526 -14.96 -4.91 -4.89
CA ASP A 526 -14.11 -3.82 -4.43
C ASP A 526 -13.63 -4.03 -2.98
N GLY A 527 -14.30 -4.93 -2.24
CA GLY A 527 -14.00 -5.20 -0.83
C GLY A 527 -14.77 -6.39 -0.26
N MET A 528 -14.50 -6.66 1.03
CA MET A 528 -15.21 -7.66 1.82
C MET A 528 -15.97 -6.96 2.95
N ALA A 529 -17.29 -7.00 2.93
CA ALA A 529 -18.12 -6.50 4.03
C ALA A 529 -18.07 -7.48 5.22
N VAL A 530 -17.90 -6.94 6.41
CA VAL A 530 -17.97 -7.66 7.67
C VAL A 530 -19.40 -7.59 8.20
N VAL A 531 -20.14 -8.65 7.98
CA VAL A 531 -21.55 -8.76 8.40
C VAL A 531 -21.60 -9.42 9.78
N PRO A 532 -22.29 -8.82 10.77
CA PRO A 532 -22.38 -9.40 12.11
C PRO A 532 -23.21 -10.69 12.14
N ALA A 533 -23.09 -11.45 13.22
CA ALA A 533 -23.97 -12.55 13.51
C ALA A 533 -25.44 -12.12 13.41
N GLY A 534 -26.29 -12.97 12.83
CA GLY A 534 -27.70 -12.66 12.54
C GLY A 534 -27.95 -11.88 11.25
N GLY A 535 -26.91 -11.29 10.63
CA GLY A 535 -27.02 -10.54 9.37
C GLY A 535 -27.12 -9.03 9.55
N ALA A 536 -27.30 -8.33 8.43
CA ALA A 536 -27.46 -6.88 8.41
C ALA A 536 -28.47 -6.48 7.32
N GLY A 537 -29.41 -5.63 7.66
CA GLY A 537 -30.43 -5.14 6.72
C GLY A 537 -29.92 -4.02 5.83
N ARG A 538 -30.63 -3.77 4.74
CA ARG A 538 -30.45 -2.60 3.89
C ARG A 538 -30.43 -1.32 4.73
N GLY A 539 -29.48 -0.46 4.48
CA GLY A 539 -29.28 0.78 5.25
C GLY A 539 -28.41 0.63 6.49
N ALA A 540 -28.05 -0.60 6.87
CA ALA A 540 -27.10 -0.83 7.95
C ALA A 540 -25.67 -0.44 7.52
N GLU A 541 -24.91 0.11 8.45
CA GLU A 541 -23.49 0.43 8.25
C GLU A 541 -22.64 -0.78 8.61
N VAL A 542 -21.75 -1.17 7.71
CA VAL A 542 -20.80 -2.29 7.88
C VAL A 542 -19.37 -1.84 7.66
N THR A 543 -18.42 -2.54 8.26
CA THR A 543 -16.99 -2.37 7.94
C THR A 543 -16.71 -3.05 6.61
N VAL A 544 -15.96 -2.41 5.74
CA VAL A 544 -15.49 -2.97 4.47
C VAL A 544 -13.96 -3.10 4.53
N LEU A 545 -13.46 -4.31 4.36
CA LEU A 545 -12.05 -4.60 4.20
C LEU A 545 -11.69 -4.44 2.73
N GLY A 546 -10.69 -3.61 2.42
CA GLY A 546 -10.22 -3.41 1.05
C GLY A 546 -9.58 -4.67 0.50
N LEU A 547 -9.71 -4.88 -0.83
CA LEU A 547 -8.94 -5.87 -1.58
C LEU A 547 -7.74 -5.16 -2.21
N PRO A 548 -6.59 -5.84 -2.39
CA PRO A 548 -5.39 -5.25 -2.96
C PRO A 548 -5.48 -4.96 -4.46
#